data_afc9e4a83454b4d51794572b43146e4b
#
_entry.id   afc9e4a83454b4d51794572b43146e4b
#
_cell.length_a   1.000
_cell.length_b   1.000
_cell.length_c   1.000
_cell.angle_alpha   90.00
_cell.angle_beta   90.00
_cell.angle_gamma   90.00
#
_symmetry.space_group_name_H-M   'P 1'
#
loop_
_entity.id
_entity.type
_entity.pdbx_description
1 polymer ?
#
loop_
_entity_poly.entity_id
_entity_poly.type
_entity_poly.pdbx_seq_one_letter_code
_entity_poly.pdbx_strand_id
1 'polypeptide(L)'
;RVSRGLGDVYKRQVIFSFNGGPGSASLWLHMGVLGPKVIKVPSDATDDGAPPYNIVDNKLSPLSDADLVFIDPVGTGYSRAIGCHKGEEFWGVNEDPKIIAEFIRRWITDSKRWNSPRYILGESYGGIRGPLLISELRSGDITPIEINGLLMVAPASDYQYLVFHPGNNSPHYGFLPSYAATAYYHGKIDTDKTLTEFYNDSKEFSLNEYGPALLKGSRIGDDERNKIMEKYSFFTGLSERFVEDFNMRVDPSSFRKELLRDEGFSVG
;
A
#
# COMPACT_ATOMS: atom_id res chain seq x y z
N ARG A 1 1.24 35.44 9.42
CA ARG A 1 1.69 35.40 8.01
C ARG A 1 3.09 35.95 7.95
N VAL A 2 4.11 35.10 7.84
CA VAL A 2 5.42 35.51 7.42
C VAL A 2 5.34 35.68 5.91
N SER A 3 5.43 36.90 5.40
CA SER A 3 5.55 37.15 3.96
C SER A 3 6.93 36.70 3.53
N ARG A 4 7.04 35.47 3.04
CA ARG A 4 8.24 34.98 2.37
C ARG A 4 8.34 35.69 1.02
N GLY A 5 9.50 36.25 0.70
CA GLY A 5 9.74 36.89 -0.59
C GLY A 5 9.58 35.91 -1.75
N LEU A 6 9.22 36.40 -2.93
CA LEU A 6 9.03 35.57 -4.14
C LEU A 6 10.21 34.62 -4.45
N GLY A 7 11.44 35.02 -4.11
CA GLY A 7 12.64 34.21 -4.27
C GLY A 7 12.69 32.94 -3.42
N ASP A 8 11.99 32.90 -2.29
CA ASP A 8 11.98 31.74 -1.40
C ASP A 8 10.93 30.70 -1.81
N VAL A 9 9.87 31.13 -2.50
CA VAL A 9 8.81 30.22 -2.98
C VAL A 9 9.36 29.23 -4.00
N TYR A 10 10.25 29.66 -4.90
CA TYR A 10 10.83 28.78 -5.94
C TYR A 10 11.84 27.75 -5.38
N LYS A 11 12.43 28.03 -4.23
CA LYS A 11 13.35 27.08 -3.57
C LYS A 11 12.61 26.02 -2.77
N ARG A 12 11.35 26.27 -2.45
CA ARG A 12 10.54 25.36 -1.68
C ARG A 12 10.07 24.18 -2.53
N GLN A 13 10.19 22.99 -2.00
CA GLN A 13 9.75 21.76 -2.64
C GLN A 13 8.22 21.69 -2.76
N VAL A 14 7.73 20.94 -3.73
CA VAL A 14 6.31 20.60 -3.89
C VAL A 14 6.16 19.10 -3.93
N ILE A 15 5.28 18.56 -3.10
CA ILE A 15 4.95 17.13 -3.07
C ILE A 15 3.50 16.98 -3.56
N PHE A 16 3.32 16.31 -4.69
CA PHE A 16 2.03 15.90 -5.19
C PHE A 16 1.69 14.53 -4.62
N SER A 17 0.62 14.44 -3.83
CA SER A 17 0.28 13.26 -3.06
C SER A 17 -1.08 12.71 -3.44
N PHE A 18 -1.20 11.39 -3.53
CA PHE A 18 -2.46 10.70 -3.78
C PHE A 18 -2.51 9.33 -3.09
N ASN A 19 -3.69 8.98 -2.59
CA ASN A 19 -3.98 7.63 -2.13
C ASN A 19 -4.20 6.69 -3.32
N GLY A 20 -4.24 5.42 -3.03
CA GLY A 20 -4.39 4.33 -3.99
C GLY A 20 -5.85 3.89 -4.21
N GLY A 21 -6.08 2.64 -4.02
CA GLY A 21 -7.32 1.93 -4.32
C GLY A 21 -7.15 1.01 -5.54
N PRO A 22 -7.32 1.46 -6.79
CA PRO A 22 -7.75 2.79 -7.26
C PRO A 22 -9.16 3.14 -6.77
N GLY A 23 -9.42 4.43 -6.58
CA GLY A 23 -10.75 4.93 -6.17
C GLY A 23 -10.81 5.56 -4.77
N SER A 24 -9.66 5.68 -4.07
CA SER A 24 -9.59 6.39 -2.79
C SER A 24 -9.28 7.87 -2.97
N ALA A 25 -9.97 8.71 -2.20
CA ALA A 25 -9.61 10.11 -2.03
C ALA A 25 -8.30 10.24 -1.24
N SER A 26 -7.59 11.36 -1.39
CA SER A 26 -6.32 11.61 -0.71
C SER A 26 -6.46 11.95 0.78
N LEU A 27 -7.62 11.70 1.34
CA LEU A 27 -7.97 11.97 2.74
C LEU A 27 -7.07 11.20 3.72
N TRP A 28 -6.75 9.93 3.43
CA TRP A 28 -5.94 9.10 4.31
C TRP A 28 -4.52 9.64 4.47
N LEU A 29 -3.89 10.05 3.38
CA LEU A 29 -2.59 10.72 3.45
C LEU A 29 -2.70 12.11 4.09
N HIS A 30 -3.77 12.86 3.81
CA HIS A 30 -3.94 14.19 4.36
C HIS A 30 -4.15 14.17 5.87
N MET A 31 -5.18 13.47 6.34
CA MET A 31 -5.59 13.48 7.77
C MET A 31 -4.92 12.40 8.61
N GLY A 32 -4.29 11.42 7.97
CA GLY A 32 -3.63 10.31 8.69
C GLY A 32 -2.11 10.43 8.77
N VAL A 33 -1.43 11.10 7.80
CA VAL A 33 0.03 11.03 7.68
C VAL A 33 0.69 12.39 7.48
N LEU A 34 0.34 13.13 6.40
CA LEU A 34 1.16 14.25 5.92
C LEU A 34 0.62 15.63 6.30
N GLY A 35 -0.67 15.77 6.49
CA GLY A 35 -1.30 17.05 6.73
C GLY A 35 -0.83 17.71 8.02
N PRO A 36 -1.09 19.02 8.19
CA PRO A 36 -0.70 19.74 9.41
C PRO A 36 -1.46 19.30 10.66
N LYS A 37 -2.57 18.64 10.46
CA LYS A 37 -3.38 18.03 11.52
C LYS A 37 -3.70 16.60 11.15
N VAL A 38 -3.68 15.72 12.15
CA VAL A 38 -3.99 14.29 12.00
C VAL A 38 -4.99 13.84 13.05
N ILE A 39 -5.76 12.81 12.71
CA ILE A 39 -6.58 12.10 13.68
C ILE A 39 -5.63 11.30 14.58
N LYS A 40 -5.75 11.49 15.89
CA LYS A 40 -4.96 10.71 16.85
C LYS A 40 -5.59 9.32 16.97
N VAL A 41 -4.85 8.31 16.58
CA VAL A 41 -5.20 6.90 16.77
C VAL A 41 -4.16 6.23 17.69
N PRO A 42 -4.54 5.24 18.51
CA PRO A 42 -3.60 4.46 19.30
C PRO A 42 -2.63 3.70 18.40
N SER A 43 -1.34 3.70 18.76
CA SER A 43 -0.31 3.00 17.97
C SER A 43 -0.33 1.48 18.16
N ASP A 44 -1.00 1.01 19.19
CA ASP A 44 -1.18 -0.41 19.55
C ASP A 44 -2.48 -1.00 18.99
N ALA A 45 -3.17 -0.25 18.13
CA ALA A 45 -4.46 -0.62 17.53
C ALA A 45 -5.57 -0.93 18.56
N THR A 46 -5.46 -0.42 19.77
CA THR A 46 -6.59 -0.47 20.72
C THR A 46 -7.76 0.36 20.20
N ASP A 47 -8.97 -0.08 20.53
CA ASP A 47 -10.19 0.64 20.16
C ASP A 47 -10.21 2.02 20.82
N ASP A 48 -10.31 3.07 20.02
CA ASP A 48 -10.43 4.46 20.47
C ASP A 48 -11.90 4.89 20.68
N GLY A 49 -12.83 3.94 20.56
CA GLY A 49 -14.25 4.09 20.88
C GLY A 49 -15.04 4.86 19.82
N ALA A 50 -16.18 5.37 20.25
CA ALA A 50 -17.07 6.13 19.40
C ALA A 50 -16.60 7.60 19.24
N PRO A 51 -16.93 8.28 18.10
CA PRO A 51 -16.65 9.70 17.93
C PRO A 51 -17.26 10.56 19.06
N PRO A 52 -16.68 11.79 19.32
CA PRO A 52 -15.77 12.51 18.42
C PRO A 52 -14.30 12.10 18.60
N TYR A 53 -13.60 11.92 17.48
CA TYR A 53 -12.16 11.62 17.47
C TYR A 53 -11.32 12.88 17.65
N ASN A 54 -10.17 12.74 18.30
CA ASN A 54 -9.26 13.84 18.55
C ASN A 54 -8.42 14.18 17.31
N ILE A 55 -8.48 15.44 16.89
CA ILE A 55 -7.62 15.99 15.85
C ILE A 55 -6.50 16.77 16.54
N VAL A 56 -5.26 16.41 16.26
CA VAL A 56 -4.06 17.00 16.87
C VAL A 56 -3.13 17.60 15.82
N ASP A 57 -2.24 18.47 16.26
CA ASP A 57 -1.19 19.01 15.38
C ASP A 57 -0.20 17.90 15.01
N ASN A 58 0.06 17.77 13.70
CA ASN A 58 1.04 16.83 13.19
C ASN A 58 2.45 17.43 13.23
N LYS A 59 3.23 17.04 14.21
CA LYS A 59 4.61 17.48 14.37
C LYS A 59 5.56 16.90 13.31
N LEU A 60 5.14 15.83 12.63
CA LEU A 60 5.90 15.14 11.59
C LEU A 60 5.50 15.57 10.17
N SER A 61 4.61 16.56 10.05
CA SER A 61 4.21 17.07 8.75
C SER A 61 5.41 17.69 8.01
N PRO A 62 5.65 17.34 6.74
CA PRO A 62 6.72 17.93 5.94
C PRO A 62 6.42 19.37 5.48
N LEU A 63 5.36 19.98 5.98
CA LEU A 63 5.00 21.39 5.68
C LEU A 63 6.04 22.42 6.10
N SER A 64 7.01 22.07 6.97
CA SER A 64 8.16 22.91 7.24
C SER A 64 9.03 23.11 6.00
N ASP A 65 9.19 22.08 5.17
CA ASP A 65 10.17 21.99 4.09
C ASP A 65 9.54 21.99 2.70
N ALA A 66 8.30 21.52 2.57
CA ALA A 66 7.60 21.34 1.29
C ALA A 66 6.17 21.90 1.34
N ASP A 67 5.64 22.27 0.17
CA ASP A 67 4.22 22.47 -0.02
C ASP A 67 3.57 21.13 -0.41
N LEU A 68 2.41 20.84 0.16
CA LEU A 68 1.68 19.60 -0.08
C LEU A 68 0.48 19.86 -0.99
N VAL A 69 0.38 19.12 -2.06
CA VAL A 69 -0.75 19.12 -2.98
C VAL A 69 -1.41 17.75 -2.94
N PHE A 70 -2.56 17.66 -2.28
CA PHE A 70 -3.34 16.42 -2.23
C PHE A 70 -4.28 16.37 -3.43
N ILE A 71 -4.14 15.32 -4.22
CA ILE A 71 -4.90 15.13 -5.46
C ILE A 71 -5.95 14.04 -5.22
N ASP A 72 -7.21 14.37 -5.36
CA ASP A 72 -8.28 13.39 -5.46
C ASP A 72 -8.42 12.96 -6.92
N PRO A 73 -8.11 11.72 -7.29
CA PRO A 73 -8.36 11.21 -8.65
C PRO A 73 -9.84 11.35 -9.04
N VAL A 74 -10.11 11.45 -10.34
CA VAL A 74 -11.50 11.65 -10.84
C VAL A 74 -12.42 10.55 -10.34
N GLY A 75 -13.55 10.94 -9.77
CA GLY A 75 -14.52 10.04 -9.14
C GLY A 75 -14.31 9.85 -7.64
N THR A 76 -13.25 10.40 -7.05
CA THR A 76 -12.96 10.32 -5.61
C THR A 76 -13.06 11.69 -4.94
N GLY A 77 -13.23 11.71 -3.62
CA GLY A 77 -13.28 12.93 -2.84
C GLY A 77 -14.27 13.96 -3.43
N TYR A 78 -13.76 15.11 -3.79
CA TYR A 78 -14.53 16.18 -4.46
C TYR A 78 -14.35 16.22 -5.99
N SER A 79 -13.47 15.38 -6.54
CA SER A 79 -13.19 15.36 -7.98
C SER A 79 -14.27 14.60 -8.75
N ARG A 80 -14.86 15.24 -9.73
CA ARG A 80 -15.92 14.67 -10.58
C ARG A 80 -15.65 15.00 -12.04
N ALA A 81 -16.03 14.08 -12.94
CA ALA A 81 -16.17 14.40 -14.35
C ALA A 81 -17.28 15.45 -14.54
N ILE A 82 -17.08 16.41 -15.42
CA ILE A 82 -18.02 17.51 -15.70
C ILE A 82 -18.33 17.59 -17.19
N GLY A 83 -19.40 18.31 -17.53
CA GLY A 83 -19.84 18.47 -18.90
C GLY A 83 -20.40 17.18 -19.51
N CYS A 84 -19.91 16.82 -20.69
CA CYS A 84 -20.32 15.58 -21.39
C CYS A 84 -19.49 14.36 -21.03
N HIS A 85 -18.47 14.50 -20.19
CA HIS A 85 -17.57 13.43 -19.83
C HIS A 85 -18.15 12.52 -18.74
N LYS A 86 -17.84 11.22 -18.84
CA LYS A 86 -18.19 10.22 -17.83
C LYS A 86 -16.94 9.81 -17.02
N GLY A 87 -17.15 9.38 -15.77
CA GLY A 87 -16.05 8.97 -14.88
C GLY A 87 -15.17 7.87 -15.45
N GLU A 88 -15.79 6.90 -16.14
CA GLU A 88 -15.12 5.74 -16.73
C GLU A 88 -14.03 6.12 -17.75
N GLU A 89 -14.11 7.30 -18.38
CA GLU A 89 -13.09 7.80 -19.31
C GLU A 89 -11.75 8.08 -18.63
N PHE A 90 -11.73 8.16 -17.30
CA PHE A 90 -10.56 8.54 -16.49
C PHE A 90 -10.02 7.41 -15.59
N TRP A 91 -10.65 6.23 -15.57
CA TRP A 91 -10.32 5.18 -14.58
C TRP A 91 -9.37 4.10 -15.08
N GLY A 92 -8.99 4.14 -16.34
CA GLY A 92 -8.03 3.18 -16.89
C GLY A 92 -6.61 3.40 -16.37
N VAL A 93 -5.80 2.34 -16.39
CA VAL A 93 -4.38 2.38 -15.95
C VAL A 93 -3.58 3.44 -16.72
N ASN A 94 -3.92 3.69 -17.98
CA ASN A 94 -3.26 4.68 -18.83
C ASN A 94 -3.95 6.05 -18.78
N GLU A 95 -5.25 6.10 -18.54
CA GLU A 95 -6.05 7.34 -18.55
C GLU A 95 -5.87 8.12 -17.25
N ASP A 96 -5.84 7.45 -16.12
CA ASP A 96 -5.67 8.04 -14.80
C ASP A 96 -4.36 8.87 -14.67
N PRO A 97 -3.16 8.37 -15.06
CA PRO A 97 -1.95 9.18 -15.03
C PRO A 97 -1.97 10.38 -15.96
N LYS A 98 -2.63 10.28 -17.13
CA LYS A 98 -2.70 11.39 -18.10
C LYS A 98 -3.45 12.59 -17.53
N ILE A 99 -4.61 12.36 -16.93
CA ILE A 99 -5.39 13.46 -16.37
C ILE A 99 -4.72 14.08 -15.15
N ILE A 100 -4.02 13.27 -14.34
CA ILE A 100 -3.23 13.79 -13.22
C ILE A 100 -2.02 14.57 -13.72
N ALA A 101 -1.35 14.15 -14.79
CA ALA A 101 -0.26 14.89 -15.41
C ALA A 101 -0.73 16.26 -15.91
N GLU A 102 -1.89 16.32 -16.55
CA GLU A 102 -2.51 17.59 -16.99
C GLU A 102 -2.83 18.49 -15.81
N PHE A 103 -3.40 17.96 -14.75
CA PHE A 103 -3.63 18.71 -13.51
C PHE A 103 -2.32 19.29 -12.94
N ILE A 104 -1.25 18.50 -12.88
CA ILE A 104 0.06 18.94 -12.36
C ILE A 104 0.62 20.07 -13.24
N ARG A 105 0.58 19.94 -14.57
CA ARG A 105 1.03 20.97 -15.51
C ARG A 105 0.32 22.28 -15.27
N ARG A 106 -1.00 22.23 -15.19
CA ARG A 106 -1.85 23.39 -14.93
C ARG A 106 -1.56 23.99 -13.56
N TRP A 107 -1.48 23.18 -12.51
CA TRP A 107 -1.21 23.65 -11.16
C TRP A 107 0.16 24.35 -11.06
N ILE A 108 1.20 23.78 -11.65
CA ILE A 108 2.56 24.35 -11.70
C ILE A 108 2.54 25.71 -12.42
N THR A 109 1.80 25.81 -13.51
CA THR A 109 1.66 27.05 -14.31
C THR A 109 0.93 28.12 -13.52
N ASP A 110 -0.26 27.82 -13.01
CA ASP A 110 -1.11 28.77 -12.29
C ASP A 110 -0.44 29.24 -10.98
N SER A 111 0.27 28.34 -10.30
CA SER A 111 1.01 28.63 -9.07
C SER A 111 2.41 29.22 -9.31
N LYS A 112 2.85 29.34 -10.58
CA LYS A 112 4.18 29.83 -10.97
C LYS A 112 5.33 29.04 -10.34
N ARG A 113 5.18 27.68 -10.27
CA ARG A 113 6.11 26.79 -9.56
C ARG A 113 7.00 25.96 -10.51
N TRP A 114 7.21 26.43 -11.75
CA TRP A 114 8.05 25.74 -12.73
C TRP A 114 9.49 25.49 -12.27
N ASN A 115 10.01 26.33 -11.41
CA ASN A 115 11.40 26.25 -10.92
C ASN A 115 11.53 25.57 -9.55
N SER A 116 10.44 25.03 -8.99
CA SER A 116 10.46 24.32 -7.70
C SER A 116 10.86 22.86 -7.89
N PRO A 117 11.65 22.28 -6.96
CA PRO A 117 11.83 20.83 -6.90
C PRO A 117 10.49 20.14 -6.67
N ARG A 118 10.23 19.05 -7.41
CA ARG A 118 8.95 18.34 -7.44
C ARG A 118 9.09 16.89 -7.07
N TYR A 119 8.20 16.44 -6.21
CA TYR A 119 8.13 15.07 -5.74
C TYR A 119 6.73 14.52 -5.94
N ILE A 120 6.63 13.22 -6.18
CA ILE A 120 5.38 12.48 -6.20
C ILE A 120 5.38 11.56 -5.00
N LEU A 121 4.26 11.50 -4.27
CA LEU A 121 4.04 10.58 -3.18
C LEU A 121 2.77 9.80 -3.45
N GLY A 122 2.91 8.48 -3.63
CA GLY A 122 1.81 7.55 -3.88
C GLY A 122 1.72 6.47 -2.81
N GLU A 123 0.50 6.24 -2.33
CA GLU A 123 0.20 5.14 -1.41
C GLU A 123 -0.52 4.02 -2.16
N SER A 124 -0.20 2.75 -1.83
CA SER A 124 -0.87 1.55 -2.35
C SER A 124 -0.84 1.48 -3.89
N TYR A 125 -1.97 1.60 -4.61
CA TYR A 125 -2.03 1.72 -6.07
C TYR A 125 -1.19 2.89 -6.61
N GLY A 126 -0.83 3.85 -5.77
CA GLY A 126 0.16 4.88 -6.08
C GLY A 126 1.52 4.32 -6.50
N GLY A 127 1.84 3.07 -6.15
CA GLY A 127 3.01 2.34 -6.63
C GLY A 127 2.98 2.05 -8.13
N ILE A 128 1.80 1.93 -8.73
CA ILE A 128 1.58 1.81 -10.18
C ILE A 128 1.38 3.19 -10.80
N ARG A 129 0.50 4.01 -10.23
CA ARG A 129 0.20 5.35 -10.72
C ARG A 129 1.44 6.25 -10.79
N GLY A 130 2.27 6.26 -9.75
CA GLY A 130 3.44 7.14 -9.65
C GLY A 130 4.43 7.01 -10.80
N PRO A 131 4.96 5.80 -11.10
CA PRO A 131 5.85 5.59 -12.23
C PRO A 131 5.22 5.93 -13.59
N LEU A 132 3.96 5.56 -13.81
CA LEU A 132 3.24 5.89 -15.05
C LEU A 132 3.03 7.40 -15.20
N LEU A 133 2.69 8.08 -14.11
CA LEU A 133 2.56 9.54 -14.08
C LEU A 133 3.89 10.25 -14.39
N ILE A 134 5.01 9.77 -13.86
CA ILE A 134 6.34 10.29 -14.19
C ILE A 134 6.65 10.11 -15.66
N SER A 135 6.34 8.94 -16.22
CA SER A 135 6.50 8.67 -17.65
C SER A 135 5.66 9.65 -18.48
N GLU A 136 4.40 9.87 -18.12
CA GLU A 136 3.50 10.78 -18.82
C GLU A 136 3.95 12.25 -18.72
N LEU A 137 4.47 12.67 -17.57
CA LEU A 137 5.01 14.03 -17.38
C LEU A 137 6.26 14.28 -18.23
N ARG A 138 7.07 13.26 -18.49
CA ARG A 138 8.32 13.35 -19.28
C ARG A 138 8.11 13.22 -20.79
N SER A 139 7.17 12.37 -21.22
CA SER A 139 6.99 11.97 -22.61
C SER A 139 5.90 12.72 -23.39
N GLY A 140 5.13 13.58 -22.73
CA GLY A 140 4.04 14.30 -23.37
C GLY A 140 4.52 15.27 -24.47
N ASP A 141 3.67 15.51 -25.46
CA ASP A 141 3.90 16.47 -26.57
C ASP A 141 4.03 17.94 -26.11
N ILE A 142 3.74 18.19 -24.84
CA ILE A 142 3.85 19.46 -24.14
C ILE A 142 5.19 19.48 -23.38
N THR A 143 5.64 20.64 -22.94
CA THR A 143 6.88 20.81 -22.18
C THR A 143 7.10 19.71 -21.13
N PRO A 144 8.19 18.91 -21.23
CA PRO A 144 8.49 17.88 -20.26
C PRO A 144 8.63 18.42 -18.85
N ILE A 145 8.13 17.68 -17.88
CA ILE A 145 8.29 17.99 -16.45
C ILE A 145 9.14 16.90 -15.80
N GLU A 146 10.30 17.30 -15.30
CA GLU A 146 11.17 16.41 -14.53
C GLU A 146 10.70 16.36 -13.06
N ILE A 147 10.74 15.16 -12.49
CA ILE A 147 10.42 14.88 -11.10
C ILE A 147 11.70 14.52 -10.36
N ASN A 148 11.91 15.17 -9.22
CA ASN A 148 13.13 15.01 -8.40
C ASN A 148 13.12 13.73 -7.58
N GLY A 149 11.94 13.20 -7.23
CA GLY A 149 11.85 11.96 -6.48
C GLY A 149 10.44 11.39 -6.43
N LEU A 150 10.38 10.07 -6.26
CA LEU A 150 9.15 9.31 -6.05
C LEU A 150 9.20 8.68 -4.65
N LEU A 151 8.21 8.97 -3.83
CA LEU A 151 7.99 8.36 -2.52
C LEU A 151 6.83 7.38 -2.64
N MET A 152 7.07 6.15 -2.24
CA MET A 152 6.06 5.08 -2.29
C MET A 152 5.76 4.60 -0.88
N VAL A 153 4.50 4.69 -0.48
CA VAL A 153 4.00 4.24 0.83
C VAL A 153 3.19 2.96 0.62
N ALA A 154 3.66 1.86 1.19
CA ALA A 154 3.04 0.54 1.07
C ALA A 154 2.58 0.22 -0.38
N PRO A 155 3.49 0.27 -1.37
CA PRO A 155 3.12 0.27 -2.78
C PRO A 155 2.58 -1.08 -3.24
N ALA A 156 1.52 -1.06 -4.02
CA ALA A 156 1.09 -2.17 -4.87
C ALA A 156 1.90 -2.11 -6.17
N SER A 157 3.06 -2.78 -6.18
CA SER A 157 3.99 -2.72 -7.34
C SER A 157 3.68 -3.77 -8.40
N ASP A 158 3.13 -4.91 -7.99
CA ASP A 158 2.82 -6.02 -8.87
C ASP A 158 1.58 -6.77 -8.37
N TYR A 159 0.51 -6.70 -9.14
CA TYR A 159 -0.75 -7.39 -8.80
C TYR A 159 -0.65 -8.91 -8.85
N GLN A 160 0.37 -9.49 -9.50
CA GLN A 160 0.59 -10.93 -9.48
C GLN A 160 0.79 -11.44 -8.04
N TYR A 161 1.39 -10.62 -7.17
CA TYR A 161 1.60 -10.95 -5.75
C TYR A 161 0.48 -10.51 -4.82
N LEU A 162 -0.56 -9.86 -5.34
CA LEU A 162 -1.66 -9.31 -4.54
C LEU A 162 -3.01 -9.96 -4.81
N VAL A 163 -3.20 -10.56 -5.98
CA VAL A 163 -4.50 -11.09 -6.38
C VAL A 163 -4.56 -12.60 -6.20
N PHE A 164 -5.35 -13.03 -5.21
CA PHE A 164 -5.60 -14.42 -4.87
C PHE A 164 -6.72 -14.98 -5.74
N HIS A 165 -6.37 -15.56 -6.87
CA HIS A 165 -7.32 -16.23 -7.75
C HIS A 165 -6.84 -17.65 -8.12
N PRO A 166 -7.74 -18.57 -8.53
CA PRO A 166 -7.36 -19.90 -8.94
C PRO A 166 -6.28 -19.90 -10.03
N GLY A 167 -5.21 -20.66 -9.81
CA GLY A 167 -4.07 -20.75 -10.71
C GLY A 167 -2.92 -19.78 -10.41
N ASN A 168 -3.13 -18.74 -9.61
CA ASN A 168 -2.05 -17.85 -9.15
C ASN A 168 -1.51 -18.30 -7.78
N ASN A 169 -0.31 -18.88 -7.77
CA ASN A 169 0.35 -19.32 -6.54
C ASN A 169 1.23 -18.22 -5.92
N SER A 170 1.57 -17.17 -6.67
CA SER A 170 2.53 -16.14 -6.24
C SER A 170 2.16 -15.44 -4.92
N PRO A 171 0.92 -15.00 -4.70
CA PRO A 171 0.58 -14.34 -3.45
C PRO A 171 0.66 -15.28 -2.24
N HIS A 172 0.37 -16.58 -2.41
CA HIS A 172 0.39 -17.52 -1.30
C HIS A 172 1.79 -17.67 -0.70
N TYR A 173 2.83 -17.88 -1.52
CA TYR A 173 4.19 -17.94 -1.01
C TYR A 173 4.75 -16.54 -0.70
N GLY A 174 4.30 -15.50 -1.39
CA GLY A 174 4.72 -14.12 -1.11
C GLY A 174 4.26 -13.60 0.25
N PHE A 175 3.06 -13.95 0.70
CA PHE A 175 2.50 -13.50 1.98
C PHE A 175 2.91 -14.36 3.18
N LEU A 176 3.40 -15.57 2.99
CA LEU A 176 3.72 -16.48 4.08
C LEU A 176 4.68 -15.89 5.12
N PRO A 177 5.78 -15.19 4.76
CA PRO A 177 6.64 -14.56 5.76
C PRO A 177 5.93 -13.48 6.58
N SER A 178 4.96 -12.78 6.00
CA SER A 178 4.14 -11.81 6.74
C SER A 178 3.19 -12.50 7.71
N TYR A 179 2.61 -13.65 7.33
CA TYR A 179 1.80 -14.46 8.25
C TYR A 179 2.66 -14.97 9.42
N ALA A 180 3.87 -15.43 9.14
CA ALA A 180 4.81 -15.88 10.17
C ALA A 180 5.15 -14.77 11.17
N ALA A 181 5.48 -13.58 10.69
CA ALA A 181 5.76 -12.43 11.54
C ALA A 181 4.54 -12.02 12.37
N THR A 182 3.35 -12.07 11.80
CA THR A 182 2.09 -11.77 12.49
C THR A 182 1.78 -12.80 13.56
N ALA A 183 1.92 -14.09 13.26
CA ALA A 183 1.71 -15.17 14.22
C ALA A 183 2.72 -15.11 15.38
N TYR A 184 3.97 -14.80 15.08
CA TYR A 184 5.01 -14.57 16.10
C TYR A 184 4.63 -13.41 17.02
N TYR A 185 4.24 -12.25 16.45
CA TYR A 185 3.83 -11.07 17.22
C TYR A 185 2.68 -11.37 18.20
N HIS A 186 1.72 -12.17 17.78
CA HIS A 186 0.58 -12.56 18.60
C HIS A 186 0.84 -13.77 19.52
N GLY A 187 2.08 -14.24 19.64
CA GLY A 187 2.44 -15.34 20.51
C GLY A 187 1.84 -16.70 20.13
N LYS A 188 1.49 -16.88 18.85
CA LYS A 188 0.93 -18.15 18.34
C LYS A 188 2.01 -19.15 17.93
N ILE A 189 3.26 -18.79 18.08
CA ILE A 189 4.42 -19.60 17.70
C ILE A 189 5.24 -19.92 18.95
N ASP A 190 5.54 -21.20 19.14
CA ASP A 190 6.47 -21.66 20.17
C ASP A 190 7.88 -21.79 19.55
N THR A 191 8.75 -20.82 19.83
CA THR A 191 10.12 -20.79 19.30
C THR A 191 11.03 -19.92 20.15
N ASP A 192 12.29 -20.32 20.30
CA ASP A 192 13.34 -19.53 20.96
C ASP A 192 14.03 -18.53 20.00
N LYS A 193 13.65 -18.53 18.70
CA LYS A 193 14.25 -17.64 17.70
C LYS A 193 13.75 -16.22 17.87
N THR A 194 14.60 -15.27 17.52
CA THR A 194 14.16 -13.87 17.36
C THR A 194 13.20 -13.73 16.18
N LEU A 195 12.39 -12.68 16.17
CA LEU A 195 11.49 -12.38 15.05
C LEU A 195 12.24 -12.36 13.70
N THR A 196 13.43 -11.75 13.67
CA THR A 196 14.22 -11.65 12.43
C THR A 196 14.67 -13.03 11.93
N GLU A 197 15.14 -13.90 12.81
CA GLU A 197 15.54 -15.26 12.44
C GLU A 197 14.33 -16.07 11.96
N PHE A 198 13.23 -16.03 12.71
CA PHE A 198 12.01 -16.74 12.36
C PHE A 198 11.42 -16.27 11.02
N TYR A 199 11.40 -14.95 10.79
CA TYR A 199 10.99 -14.36 9.51
C TYR A 199 11.86 -14.85 8.34
N ASN A 200 13.19 -14.86 8.51
CA ASN A 200 14.10 -15.33 7.48
C ASN A 200 13.92 -16.82 7.18
N ASP A 201 13.75 -17.66 8.21
CA ASP A 201 13.47 -19.09 8.01
C ASP A 201 12.15 -19.31 7.26
N SER A 202 11.10 -18.55 7.61
CA SER A 202 9.81 -18.63 6.92
C SER A 202 9.93 -18.21 5.46
N LYS A 203 10.78 -17.24 5.16
CA LYS A 203 11.08 -16.79 3.79
C LYS A 203 11.81 -17.87 3.00
N GLU A 204 12.83 -18.51 3.58
CA GLU A 204 13.53 -19.63 2.96
C GLU A 204 12.59 -20.81 2.69
N PHE A 205 11.77 -21.18 3.67
CA PHE A 205 10.75 -22.21 3.49
C PHE A 205 9.77 -21.84 2.36
N SER A 206 9.30 -20.62 2.37
CA SER A 206 8.34 -20.13 1.37
C SER A 206 8.85 -20.24 -0.06
N LEU A 207 10.10 -19.83 -0.29
CA LEU A 207 10.69 -19.77 -1.62
C LEU A 207 11.22 -21.13 -2.11
N ASN A 208 11.82 -21.92 -1.20
CA ASN A 208 12.55 -23.12 -1.59
C ASN A 208 11.76 -24.42 -1.43
N GLU A 209 10.69 -24.42 -0.63
CA GLU A 209 9.90 -25.62 -0.37
C GLU A 209 8.42 -25.43 -0.73
N TYR A 210 7.75 -24.43 -0.12
CA TYR A 210 6.32 -24.23 -0.27
C TYR A 210 5.91 -23.79 -1.67
N GLY A 211 6.58 -22.79 -2.24
CA GLY A 211 6.32 -22.33 -3.61
C GLY A 211 6.45 -23.44 -4.65
N PRO A 212 7.57 -24.17 -4.69
CA PRO A 212 7.73 -25.36 -5.54
C PRO A 212 6.68 -26.46 -5.31
N ALA A 213 6.27 -26.70 -4.05
CA ALA A 213 5.19 -27.66 -3.73
C ALA A 213 3.84 -27.23 -4.35
N LEU A 214 3.49 -25.94 -4.26
CA LEU A 214 2.28 -25.40 -4.87
C LEU A 214 2.25 -25.57 -6.40
N LEU A 215 3.42 -25.49 -7.06
CA LEU A 215 3.55 -25.67 -8.51
C LEU A 215 3.30 -27.11 -8.94
N LYS A 216 3.55 -28.10 -8.08
CA LYS A 216 3.23 -29.52 -8.37
C LYS A 216 1.72 -29.77 -8.47
N GLY A 217 0.92 -28.96 -7.76
CA GLY A 217 -0.55 -29.10 -7.75
C GLY A 217 -0.98 -30.51 -7.30
N SER A 218 -1.85 -31.17 -8.05
CA SER A 218 -2.31 -32.52 -7.77
C SER A 218 -1.25 -33.63 -7.95
N ARG A 219 -0.06 -33.30 -8.43
CA ARG A 219 1.07 -34.25 -8.60
C ARG A 219 1.99 -34.30 -7.39
N ILE A 220 1.73 -33.54 -6.35
CA ILE A 220 2.49 -33.62 -5.08
C ILE A 220 2.16 -34.97 -4.41
N GLY A 221 3.19 -35.69 -3.95
CA GLY A 221 2.99 -36.91 -3.18
C GLY A 221 2.53 -36.62 -1.75
N ASP A 222 1.78 -37.55 -1.14
CA ASP A 222 1.19 -37.37 0.19
C ASP A 222 2.22 -37.06 1.26
N ASP A 223 3.36 -37.75 1.27
CA ASP A 223 4.45 -37.53 2.25
C ASP A 223 5.03 -36.10 2.15
N GLU A 224 5.21 -35.62 0.92
CA GLU A 224 5.72 -34.25 0.71
C GLU A 224 4.65 -33.23 1.11
N ARG A 225 3.41 -33.46 0.73
CA ARG A 225 2.27 -32.60 1.08
C ARG A 225 2.14 -32.44 2.59
N ASN A 226 2.20 -33.56 3.33
CA ASN A 226 2.10 -33.55 4.79
C ASN A 226 3.24 -32.75 5.44
N LYS A 227 4.49 -32.94 4.98
CA LYS A 227 5.64 -32.17 5.48
C LYS A 227 5.50 -30.68 5.22
N ILE A 228 4.98 -30.29 4.06
CA ILE A 228 4.73 -28.88 3.74
C ILE A 228 3.63 -28.31 4.61
N MET A 229 2.55 -29.04 4.84
CA MET A 229 1.46 -28.61 5.73
C MET A 229 1.92 -28.41 7.17
N GLU A 230 2.69 -29.37 7.71
CA GLU A 230 3.29 -29.27 9.05
C GLU A 230 4.13 -28.00 9.19
N LYS A 231 5.06 -27.74 8.26
CA LYS A 231 5.88 -26.53 8.26
C LYS A 231 5.06 -25.26 8.07
N TYR A 232 4.08 -25.28 7.19
CA TYR A 232 3.16 -24.15 6.99
C TYR A 232 2.42 -23.81 8.28
N SER A 233 1.84 -24.83 8.93
CA SER A 233 1.18 -24.71 10.22
C SER A 233 2.10 -24.14 11.30
N PHE A 234 3.34 -24.66 11.40
CA PHE A 234 4.37 -24.16 12.31
C PHE A 234 4.66 -22.68 12.09
N PHE A 235 4.87 -22.23 10.84
CA PHE A 235 5.20 -20.84 10.59
C PHE A 235 4.02 -19.88 10.75
N THR A 236 2.80 -20.34 10.49
CA THR A 236 1.63 -19.47 10.47
C THR A 236 0.79 -19.49 11.74
N GLY A 237 1.03 -20.47 12.64
CA GLY A 237 0.21 -20.69 13.83
C GLY A 237 -1.21 -21.21 13.53
N LEU A 238 -1.50 -21.56 12.29
CA LEU A 238 -2.78 -22.15 11.89
C LEU A 238 -2.76 -23.66 12.12
N SER A 239 -3.92 -24.25 12.39
CA SER A 239 -4.01 -25.72 12.51
C SER A 239 -3.79 -26.38 11.14
N GLU A 240 -3.18 -27.59 11.14
CA GLU A 240 -3.01 -28.38 9.90
C GLU A 240 -4.35 -28.64 9.22
N ARG A 241 -5.39 -28.89 9.98
CA ARG A 241 -6.74 -29.06 9.46
C ARG A 241 -7.23 -27.86 8.66
N PHE A 242 -7.02 -26.66 9.18
CA PHE A 242 -7.40 -25.42 8.49
C PHE A 242 -6.55 -25.23 7.21
N VAL A 243 -5.25 -25.50 7.27
CA VAL A 243 -4.36 -25.43 6.11
C VAL A 243 -4.76 -26.46 5.05
N GLU A 244 -5.20 -27.66 5.45
CA GLU A 244 -5.71 -28.69 4.57
C GLU A 244 -7.01 -28.28 3.87
N ASP A 245 -7.99 -27.76 4.63
CA ASP A 245 -9.29 -27.30 4.11
C ASP A 245 -9.11 -26.20 3.05
N PHE A 246 -8.05 -25.40 3.13
CA PHE A 246 -7.66 -24.40 2.13
C PHE A 246 -6.69 -24.94 1.06
N ASN A 247 -6.42 -26.24 1.06
CA ASN A 247 -5.45 -26.86 0.16
C ASN A 247 -4.11 -26.12 0.13
N MET A 248 -3.60 -25.75 1.30
CA MET A 248 -2.39 -24.95 1.53
C MET A 248 -2.43 -23.54 0.89
N ARG A 249 -3.59 -23.01 0.54
CA ARG A 249 -3.75 -21.70 -0.14
C ARG A 249 -4.60 -20.74 0.67
N VAL A 250 -4.16 -20.47 1.90
CA VAL A 250 -4.85 -19.54 2.79
C VAL A 250 -4.63 -18.09 2.29
N ASP A 251 -5.73 -17.37 2.08
CA ASP A 251 -5.68 -15.95 1.74
C ASP A 251 -5.60 -15.05 2.99
N PRO A 252 -5.20 -13.77 2.87
CA PRO A 252 -5.04 -12.87 4.03
C PRO A 252 -6.32 -12.69 4.85
N SER A 253 -7.48 -12.64 4.21
CA SER A 253 -8.75 -12.46 4.93
C SER A 253 -9.07 -13.66 5.80
N SER A 254 -8.83 -14.86 5.29
CA SER A 254 -9.01 -16.12 6.01
C SER A 254 -8.00 -16.26 7.14
N PHE A 255 -6.72 -15.95 6.89
CA PHE A 255 -5.67 -15.94 7.90
C PHE A 255 -6.00 -15.01 9.06
N ARG A 256 -6.37 -13.76 8.77
CA ARG A 256 -6.69 -12.74 9.79
C ARG A 256 -7.84 -13.14 10.70
N LYS A 257 -8.83 -13.82 10.16
CA LYS A 257 -10.00 -14.28 10.93
C LYS A 257 -9.69 -15.50 11.78
N GLU A 258 -8.78 -16.37 11.31
CA GLU A 258 -8.50 -17.65 11.96
C GLU A 258 -7.48 -17.53 13.08
N LEU A 259 -6.41 -16.74 12.91
CA LEU A 259 -5.27 -16.72 13.83
C LEU A 259 -5.65 -16.48 15.29
N LEU A 260 -6.60 -15.58 15.56
CA LEU A 260 -7.06 -15.22 16.91
C LEU A 260 -8.51 -15.63 17.18
N ARG A 261 -9.06 -16.57 16.40
CA ARG A 261 -10.46 -16.98 16.49
C ARG A 261 -10.83 -17.46 17.90
N ASP A 262 -9.97 -18.27 18.51
CA ASP A 262 -10.21 -18.85 19.84
C ASP A 262 -10.21 -17.78 20.95
N GLU A 263 -9.62 -16.62 20.69
CA GLU A 263 -9.61 -15.47 21.60
C GLU A 263 -10.79 -14.51 21.35
N GLY A 264 -11.58 -14.77 20.30
CA GLY A 264 -12.70 -13.90 19.92
C GLY A 264 -12.29 -12.65 19.13
N PHE A 265 -11.07 -12.61 18.60
CA PHE A 265 -10.53 -11.48 17.84
C PHE A 265 -10.23 -11.84 16.38
N SER A 266 -10.00 -10.83 15.58
CA SER A 266 -9.39 -10.93 14.26
C SER A 266 -8.19 -9.98 14.19
N VAL A 267 -7.17 -10.36 13.42
CA VAL A 267 -6.02 -9.48 13.16
C VAL A 267 -6.46 -8.28 12.33
N GLY A 268 -6.10 -7.07 12.77
CA GLY A 268 -6.44 -5.77 12.15
C GLY A 268 -5.61 -5.40 10.92
#